data_c4e1bd987c4e682a52ed31c62304e788
#
_entry.id   c4e1bd987c4e682a52ed31c62304e788
#
_cell.length_a   1.000
_cell.length_b   1.000
_cell.length_c   1.000
_cell.angle_alpha   90.00
_cell.angle_beta   90.00
_cell.angle_gamma   90.00
#
_symmetry.space_group_name_H-M   'P 1'
#
loop_
_entity.id
_entity.type
_entity.pdbx_description
1 polymer ?
#
loop_
_entity_poly.entity_id
_entity_poly.type
_entity_poly.pdbx_seq_one_letter_code
_entity_poly.pdbx_strand_id
1 'polypeptide(L)'
;MSAVPLGGDVAALLDRLGDACGSAANAEVLALARGAYHARATVGGAYLELLRGVLEPLGIAVLDASHPATREGAFNLLRRALLSASPIEAALAERSRAIEAAGHAPQVADVAGRSLVFRTDDAGRRARVPVAEARALVTRVARGSLGPNVLLRPIVERQILPTVAYVAGPGEYAYFAQVSAVAQAMAVPQPLAVPRWSGTVVEAPVA
;
A
#
# COMPACT_ATOMS: atom_id res chain seq x y z
N MET A 1 10.09 0.18 -7.30
CA MET A 1 10.39 -1.25 -7.04
C MET A 1 9.58 -2.19 -7.94
N SER A 2 8.27 -1.99 -8.12
CA SER A 2 7.41 -2.86 -8.94
C SER A 2 7.85 -3.04 -10.40
N ALA A 3 8.50 -2.05 -10.99
CA ALA A 3 8.99 -2.09 -12.39
C ALA A 3 10.42 -2.62 -12.56
N VAL A 4 11.07 -3.09 -11.47
CA VAL A 4 12.43 -3.65 -11.55
C VAL A 4 12.38 -5.03 -12.20
N PRO A 5 13.15 -5.30 -13.28
CA PRO A 5 13.25 -6.63 -13.89
C PRO A 5 13.90 -7.63 -12.91
N LEU A 6 13.45 -8.88 -12.96
CA LEU A 6 13.99 -9.94 -12.10
C LEU A 6 15.36 -10.45 -12.58
N GLY A 7 15.59 -10.49 -13.87
CA GLY A 7 16.84 -11.01 -14.43
C GLY A 7 16.96 -12.54 -14.46
N GLY A 8 18.12 -13.03 -14.92
CA GLY A 8 18.34 -14.46 -15.16
C GLY A 8 18.48 -15.34 -13.91
N ASP A 9 18.90 -14.76 -12.80
CA ASP A 9 19.23 -15.51 -11.57
C ASP A 9 17.99 -16.00 -10.80
N VAL A 10 16.78 -15.53 -11.18
CA VAL A 10 15.54 -15.86 -10.47
C VAL A 10 15.24 -17.37 -10.48
N ALA A 11 15.56 -18.08 -11.56
CA ALA A 11 15.35 -19.53 -11.66
C ALA A 11 16.19 -20.28 -10.61
N ALA A 12 17.48 -19.95 -10.51
CA ALA A 12 18.39 -20.55 -9.53
C ALA A 12 17.97 -20.23 -8.08
N LEU A 13 17.39 -19.04 -7.83
CA LEU A 13 16.84 -18.69 -6.52
C LEU A 13 15.63 -19.54 -6.15
N LEU A 14 14.75 -19.83 -7.12
CA LEU A 14 13.58 -20.70 -6.92
C LEU A 14 13.97 -22.16 -6.73
N ASP A 15 15.03 -22.63 -7.39
CA ASP A 15 15.58 -23.98 -7.16
C ASP A 15 16.11 -24.10 -5.73
N ARG A 16 16.92 -23.13 -5.29
CA ARG A 16 17.42 -23.09 -3.90
C ARG A 16 16.28 -23.00 -2.87
N LEU A 17 15.20 -22.27 -3.18
CA LEU A 17 14.03 -22.21 -2.31
C LEU A 17 13.36 -23.59 -2.22
N GLY A 18 13.16 -24.27 -3.34
CA GLY A 18 12.60 -25.62 -3.36
C GLY A 18 13.45 -26.61 -2.54
N ASP A 19 14.75 -26.58 -2.72
CA ASP A 19 15.70 -27.42 -1.97
C ASP A 19 15.65 -27.13 -0.46
N ALA A 20 15.62 -25.85 -0.09
CA ALA A 20 15.56 -25.43 1.32
C ALA A 20 14.24 -25.82 2.00
N CYS A 21 13.14 -25.85 1.28
CA CYS A 21 11.84 -26.30 1.81
C CYS A 21 11.77 -27.83 1.97
N GLY A 22 12.55 -28.59 1.20
CA GLY A 22 12.58 -30.05 1.28
C GLY A 22 11.18 -30.67 1.19
N SER A 23 10.84 -31.55 2.13
CA SER A 23 9.53 -32.23 2.19
C SER A 23 8.36 -31.30 2.54
N ALA A 24 8.64 -30.10 3.07
CA ALA A 24 7.60 -29.09 3.34
C ALA A 24 7.24 -28.27 2.09
N ALA A 25 7.94 -28.48 0.96
CA ALA A 25 7.65 -27.80 -0.28
C ALA A 25 6.29 -28.22 -0.84
N ASN A 26 5.38 -27.26 -0.99
CA ASN A 26 4.15 -27.47 -1.73
C ASN A 26 4.42 -27.35 -3.23
N ALA A 27 4.31 -28.48 -3.96
CA ALA A 27 4.63 -28.54 -5.39
C ALA A 27 3.77 -27.59 -6.24
N GLU A 28 2.49 -27.41 -5.88
CA GLU A 28 1.59 -26.51 -6.60
C GLU A 28 1.98 -25.04 -6.40
N VAL A 29 2.30 -24.64 -5.17
CA VAL A 29 2.75 -23.26 -4.86
C VAL A 29 4.10 -22.98 -5.51
N LEU A 30 5.03 -23.93 -5.52
CA LEU A 30 6.30 -23.79 -6.23
C LEU A 30 6.13 -23.69 -7.75
N ALA A 31 5.17 -24.43 -8.33
CA ALA A 31 4.85 -24.32 -9.75
C ALA A 31 4.27 -22.95 -10.09
N LEU A 32 3.35 -22.43 -9.28
CA LEU A 32 2.83 -21.05 -9.40
C LEU A 32 3.96 -20.00 -9.30
N ALA A 33 4.85 -20.16 -8.31
CA ALA A 33 5.99 -19.26 -8.15
C ALA A 33 6.92 -19.29 -9.37
N ARG A 34 7.24 -20.47 -9.91
CA ARG A 34 8.06 -20.62 -11.12
C ARG A 34 7.40 -20.04 -12.38
N GLY A 35 6.08 -20.14 -12.49
CA GLY A 35 5.31 -19.52 -13.57
C GLY A 35 5.38 -18.00 -13.50
N ALA A 36 5.17 -17.44 -12.32
CA ALA A 36 5.13 -16.00 -12.10
C ALA A 36 6.52 -15.32 -12.12
N TYR A 37 7.51 -15.93 -11.44
CA TYR A 37 8.86 -15.36 -11.28
C TYR A 37 9.80 -15.89 -12.35
N HIS A 38 9.82 -15.28 -13.50
CA HIS A 38 10.72 -15.62 -14.63
C HIS A 38 11.57 -14.41 -15.04
N ALA A 39 12.64 -14.65 -15.78
CA ALA A 39 13.67 -13.64 -16.13
C ALA A 39 13.12 -12.37 -16.81
N ARG A 40 12.00 -12.47 -17.54
CA ARG A 40 11.36 -11.34 -18.24
C ARG A 40 10.32 -10.62 -17.38
N ALA A 41 9.95 -11.16 -16.22
CA ALA A 41 8.99 -10.54 -15.33
C ALA A 41 9.63 -9.39 -14.54
N THR A 42 8.78 -8.48 -14.07
CA THR A 42 9.18 -7.48 -13.06
C THR A 42 8.79 -7.98 -11.66
N VAL A 43 9.43 -7.44 -10.64
CA VAL A 43 9.11 -7.77 -9.23
C VAL A 43 7.61 -7.63 -8.95
N GLY A 44 7.01 -6.51 -9.37
CA GLY A 44 5.57 -6.28 -9.13
C GLY A 44 4.67 -7.16 -9.97
N GLY A 45 5.03 -7.40 -11.24
CA GLY A 45 4.27 -8.27 -12.13
C GLY A 45 4.26 -9.72 -11.65
N ALA A 46 5.42 -10.26 -11.27
CA ALA A 46 5.55 -11.61 -10.74
C ALA A 46 4.76 -11.78 -9.43
N TYR A 47 4.84 -10.81 -8.52
CA TYR A 47 4.08 -10.85 -7.28
C TYR A 47 2.56 -10.84 -7.51
N LEU A 48 2.09 -10.01 -8.44
CA LEU A 48 0.68 -9.92 -8.80
C LEU A 48 0.18 -11.25 -9.41
N GLU A 49 0.97 -11.86 -10.30
CA GLU A 49 0.64 -13.13 -10.93
C GLU A 49 0.59 -14.28 -9.93
N LEU A 50 1.57 -14.36 -9.02
CA LEU A 50 1.55 -15.33 -7.93
C LEU A 50 0.31 -15.16 -7.04
N LEU A 51 0.00 -13.93 -6.63
CA LEU A 51 -1.17 -13.67 -5.80
C LEU A 51 -2.48 -14.07 -6.50
N ARG A 52 -2.60 -13.80 -7.80
CA ARG A 52 -3.75 -14.24 -8.59
C ARG A 52 -3.87 -15.76 -8.61
N GLY A 53 -2.79 -16.46 -8.89
CA GLY A 53 -2.77 -17.92 -8.89
C GLY A 53 -3.23 -18.54 -7.57
N VAL A 54 -2.92 -17.90 -6.44
CA VAL A 54 -3.29 -18.39 -5.10
C VAL A 54 -4.70 -17.97 -4.70
N LEU A 55 -5.14 -16.76 -5.03
CA LEU A 55 -6.35 -16.14 -4.47
C LEU A 55 -7.58 -16.24 -5.39
N GLU A 56 -7.41 -16.22 -6.72
CA GLU A 56 -8.53 -16.32 -7.65
C GLU A 56 -9.33 -17.64 -7.51
N PRO A 57 -8.69 -18.82 -7.27
CA PRO A 57 -9.44 -20.05 -7.00
C PRO A 57 -10.33 -19.97 -5.74
N LEU A 58 -10.01 -19.05 -4.83
CA LEU A 58 -10.80 -18.77 -3.62
C LEU A 58 -11.88 -17.70 -3.85
N GLY A 59 -12.04 -17.20 -5.08
CA GLY A 59 -12.97 -16.13 -5.41
C GLY A 59 -12.52 -14.74 -4.95
N ILE A 60 -11.24 -14.57 -4.62
CA ILE A 60 -10.68 -13.31 -4.13
C ILE A 60 -10.03 -12.56 -5.30
N ALA A 61 -10.57 -11.39 -5.64
CA ALA A 61 -10.02 -10.53 -6.68
C ALA A 61 -8.74 -9.82 -6.23
N VAL A 62 -7.77 -9.72 -7.12
CA VAL A 62 -6.50 -9.03 -6.88
C VAL A 62 -6.41 -7.77 -7.72
N LEU A 63 -6.38 -6.61 -7.08
CA LEU A 63 -6.23 -5.32 -7.72
C LEU A 63 -4.77 -4.87 -7.72
N ASP A 64 -4.26 -4.50 -8.89
CA ASP A 64 -2.98 -3.81 -9.00
C ASP A 64 -3.12 -2.31 -8.68
N ALA A 65 -2.67 -1.91 -7.51
CA ALA A 65 -2.67 -0.51 -7.08
C ALA A 65 -1.74 0.39 -7.94
N SER A 66 -0.82 -0.19 -8.71
CA SER A 66 0.06 0.54 -9.63
C SER A 66 -0.52 0.70 -11.04
N HIS A 67 -1.63 0.03 -11.33
CA HIS A 67 -2.28 0.11 -12.64
C HIS A 67 -2.67 1.55 -13.00
N PRO A 68 -2.50 2.00 -14.26
CA PRO A 68 -2.83 3.36 -14.68
C PRO A 68 -4.26 3.80 -14.34
N ALA A 69 -5.25 2.92 -14.51
CA ALA A 69 -6.65 3.21 -14.18
C ALA A 69 -6.85 3.49 -12.67
N THR A 70 -6.14 2.79 -11.80
CA THR A 70 -6.16 3.04 -10.35
C THR A 70 -5.60 4.41 -10.02
N ARG A 71 -4.48 4.79 -10.65
CA ARG A 71 -3.87 6.13 -10.49
C ARG A 71 -4.78 7.23 -11.03
N GLU A 72 -5.43 6.99 -12.14
CA GLU A 72 -6.37 7.95 -12.72
C GLU A 72 -7.60 8.13 -11.85
N GLY A 73 -8.19 7.04 -11.34
CA GLY A 73 -9.31 7.08 -10.39
C GLY A 73 -8.98 7.82 -9.10
N ALA A 74 -7.73 7.72 -8.61
CA ALA A 74 -7.26 8.41 -7.42
C ALA A 74 -7.01 9.91 -7.61
N PHE A 75 -6.87 10.38 -8.85
CA PHE A 75 -6.33 11.69 -9.16
C PHE A 75 -7.10 12.85 -8.50
N ASN A 76 -8.41 12.84 -8.59
CA ASN A 76 -9.24 13.92 -8.02
C ASN A 76 -9.14 13.98 -6.50
N LEU A 77 -9.11 12.82 -5.82
CA LEU A 77 -8.92 12.77 -4.37
C LEU A 77 -7.53 13.26 -3.96
N LEU A 78 -6.49 12.88 -4.69
CA LEU A 78 -5.11 13.32 -4.42
C LEU A 78 -4.92 14.83 -4.65
N ARG A 79 -5.59 15.40 -5.67
CA ARG A 79 -5.65 16.86 -5.84
C ARG A 79 -6.35 17.54 -4.65
N ARG A 80 -7.46 16.97 -4.17
CA ARG A 80 -8.16 17.48 -2.97
C ARG A 80 -7.26 17.38 -1.74
N ALA A 81 -6.50 16.30 -1.57
CA ALA A 81 -5.52 16.16 -0.50
C ALA A 81 -4.41 17.23 -0.58
N LEU A 82 -3.96 17.60 -1.78
CA LEU A 82 -3.01 18.71 -1.97
C LEU A 82 -3.63 20.07 -1.59
N LEU A 83 -4.89 20.32 -1.95
CA LEU A 83 -5.60 21.55 -1.56
C LEU A 83 -5.81 21.63 -0.04
N SER A 84 -5.94 20.51 0.62
CA SER A 84 -6.11 20.36 2.08
C SER A 84 -4.80 20.06 2.81
N ALA A 85 -3.63 20.26 2.18
CA ALA A 85 -2.36 19.83 2.76
C ALA A 85 -2.07 20.44 4.15
N SER A 86 -2.31 21.75 4.33
CA SER A 86 -2.11 22.41 5.63
C SER A 86 -3.14 21.99 6.69
N PRO A 87 -4.47 21.91 6.41
CA PRO A 87 -5.42 21.32 7.34
C PRO A 87 -5.09 19.87 7.73
N ILE A 88 -4.63 19.04 6.79
CA ILE A 88 -4.22 17.66 7.08
C ILE A 88 -3.00 17.65 8.02
N GLU A 89 -1.99 18.47 7.74
CA GLU A 89 -0.79 18.57 8.58
C GLU A 89 -1.15 18.95 10.03
N ALA A 90 -2.01 19.98 10.19
CA ALA A 90 -2.47 20.40 11.52
C ALA A 90 -3.25 19.30 12.25
N ALA A 91 -4.17 18.61 11.57
CA ALA A 91 -4.97 17.53 12.14
C ALA A 91 -4.10 16.32 12.53
N LEU A 92 -3.07 16.01 11.75
CA LEU A 92 -2.12 14.94 12.09
C LEU A 92 -1.28 15.31 13.31
N ALA A 93 -0.75 16.53 13.39
CA ALA A 93 0.00 16.99 14.53
C ALA A 93 -0.83 16.98 15.83
N GLU A 94 -2.10 17.34 15.75
CA GLU A 94 -3.04 17.24 16.89
C GLU A 94 -3.29 15.78 17.28
N ARG A 95 -3.52 14.90 16.28
CA ARG A 95 -3.75 13.47 16.51
C ARG A 95 -2.51 12.79 17.11
N SER A 96 -1.32 13.10 16.62
CA SER A 96 -0.06 12.57 17.15
C SER A 96 0.13 12.94 18.63
N ARG A 97 -0.13 14.19 18.98
CA ARG A 97 -0.12 14.64 20.40
C ARG A 97 -1.14 13.89 21.27
N ALA A 98 -2.34 13.65 20.74
CA ALA A 98 -3.37 12.89 21.46
C ALA A 98 -2.97 11.42 21.68
N ILE A 99 -2.33 10.79 20.69
CA ILE A 99 -1.80 9.43 20.80
C ILE A 99 -0.68 9.36 21.82
N GLU A 100 0.24 10.32 21.84
CA GLU A 100 1.35 10.42 22.80
C GLU A 100 0.83 10.67 24.22
N ALA A 101 -0.15 11.56 24.38
CA ALA A 101 -0.78 11.80 25.68
C ALA A 101 -1.51 10.57 26.24
N ALA A 102 -1.95 9.65 25.38
CA ALA A 102 -2.50 8.35 25.76
C ALA A 102 -1.43 7.28 26.06
N GLY A 103 -0.14 7.63 26.03
CA GLY A 103 0.97 6.73 26.31
C GLY A 103 1.41 5.85 25.14
N HIS A 104 1.02 6.20 23.92
CA HIS A 104 1.39 5.45 22.71
C HIS A 104 2.24 6.29 21.76
N ALA A 105 2.99 5.63 20.89
CA ALA A 105 3.70 6.30 19.80
C ALA A 105 2.83 6.30 18.53
N PRO A 106 2.79 7.41 17.75
CA PRO A 106 2.18 7.42 16.41
C PRO A 106 2.85 6.38 15.53
N GLN A 107 2.05 5.54 14.88
CA GLN A 107 2.57 4.46 14.02
C GLN A 107 3.26 5.00 12.76
N VAL A 108 2.78 6.12 12.24
CA VAL A 108 3.39 6.79 11.09
C VAL A 108 3.95 8.12 11.56
N ALA A 109 5.27 8.28 11.41
CA ALA A 109 5.95 9.51 11.79
C ALA A 109 5.50 10.68 10.91
N ASP A 110 5.22 11.82 11.53
CA ASP A 110 4.95 13.07 10.84
C ASP A 110 6.25 13.62 10.24
N VAL A 111 6.15 14.12 9.02
CA VAL A 111 7.26 14.82 8.36
C VAL A 111 6.79 16.25 8.11
N ALA A 112 7.18 17.15 8.99
CA ALA A 112 6.79 18.56 8.94
C ALA A 112 7.07 19.18 7.56
N GLY A 113 6.13 19.99 7.07
CA GLY A 113 6.22 20.67 5.79
C GLY A 113 6.03 19.74 4.57
N ARG A 114 5.68 18.47 4.77
CA ARG A 114 5.48 17.50 3.67
C ARG A 114 4.05 17.00 3.64
N SER A 115 3.41 17.14 2.48
CA SER A 115 2.07 16.59 2.28
C SER A 115 2.07 15.05 2.28
N LEU A 116 0.89 14.44 2.35
CA LEU A 116 0.72 13.00 2.23
C LEU A 116 0.72 12.50 0.76
N VAL A 117 0.91 13.40 -0.19
CA VAL A 117 0.90 13.07 -1.62
C VAL A 117 2.33 13.02 -2.14
N PHE A 118 2.62 11.98 -2.88
CA PHE A 118 3.85 11.85 -3.66
C PHE A 118 3.60 12.32 -5.10
N ARG A 119 4.61 12.93 -5.68
CA ARG A 119 4.70 13.18 -7.12
C ARG A 119 5.81 12.32 -7.70
N THR A 120 5.53 11.69 -8.83
CA THR A 120 6.53 11.01 -9.66
C THR A 120 6.92 11.95 -10.80
N ASP A 121 8.21 12.22 -10.98
CA ASP A 121 8.74 13.02 -12.08
C ASP A 121 8.92 12.17 -13.36
N ASP A 122 9.31 12.81 -14.45
CA ASP A 122 9.50 12.17 -15.76
C ASP A 122 10.63 11.12 -15.75
N ALA A 123 11.54 11.21 -14.78
CA ALA A 123 12.60 10.22 -14.55
C ALA A 123 12.14 9.06 -13.64
N GLY A 124 10.86 9.02 -13.26
CA GLY A 124 10.29 7.98 -12.39
C GLY A 124 10.65 8.15 -10.90
N ARG A 125 11.29 9.23 -10.49
CA ARG A 125 11.64 9.49 -9.09
C ARG A 125 10.43 9.98 -8.35
N ARG A 126 10.22 9.43 -7.16
CA ARG A 126 9.06 9.71 -6.32
C ARG A 126 9.46 10.54 -5.10
N ALA A 127 8.87 11.72 -4.95
CA ALA A 127 9.11 12.62 -3.82
C ALA A 127 7.79 13.13 -3.22
N ARG A 128 7.77 13.35 -1.89
CA ARG A 128 6.64 14.00 -1.23
C ARG A 128 6.55 15.47 -1.67
N VAL A 129 5.35 15.91 -2.00
CA VAL A 129 5.07 17.30 -2.33
C VAL A 129 5.19 18.17 -1.06
N PRO A 130 5.98 19.27 -1.07
CA PRO A 130 5.98 20.20 0.05
C PRO A 130 4.60 20.83 0.27
N VAL A 131 4.19 21.03 1.53
CA VAL A 131 2.91 21.66 1.87
C VAL A 131 2.82 23.06 1.26
N ALA A 132 3.90 23.84 1.31
CA ALA A 132 3.97 25.18 0.74
C ALA A 132 3.72 25.23 -0.77
N GLU A 133 4.08 24.17 -1.51
CA GLU A 133 3.95 24.08 -2.97
C GLU A 133 2.65 23.36 -3.40
N ALA A 134 1.97 22.70 -2.47
CA ALA A 134 0.87 21.79 -2.77
C ALA A 134 -0.25 22.47 -3.58
N ARG A 135 -0.68 23.65 -3.17
CA ARG A 135 -1.76 24.39 -3.81
C ARG A 135 -1.40 24.84 -5.23
N ALA A 136 -0.17 25.32 -5.44
CA ALA A 136 0.30 25.76 -6.75
C ALA A 136 0.50 24.58 -7.72
N LEU A 137 0.81 23.39 -7.20
CA LEU A 137 0.98 22.19 -8.01
C LEU A 137 -0.34 21.69 -8.61
N VAL A 138 -1.46 21.85 -7.92
CA VAL A 138 -2.78 21.30 -8.32
C VAL A 138 -3.19 21.71 -9.74
N THR A 139 -2.82 22.92 -10.19
CA THR A 139 -3.18 23.44 -11.52
C THR A 139 -2.28 22.93 -12.64
N ARG A 140 -1.11 22.36 -12.29
CA ARG A 140 -0.06 22.00 -13.26
C ARG A 140 0.25 20.50 -13.28
N VAL A 141 -0.29 19.74 -12.33
CA VAL A 141 0.06 18.34 -12.16
C VAL A 141 -0.61 17.47 -13.21
N ALA A 142 0.18 16.61 -13.85
CA ALA A 142 -0.31 15.67 -14.84
C ALA A 142 -1.10 14.52 -14.17
N ARG A 143 -2.12 14.02 -14.88
CA ARG A 143 -2.84 12.81 -14.47
C ARG A 143 -1.87 11.62 -14.36
N GLY A 144 -2.07 10.78 -13.35
CA GLY A 144 -1.23 9.58 -13.11
C GLY A 144 0.12 9.84 -12.45
N SER A 145 0.57 11.12 -12.30
CA SER A 145 1.84 11.44 -11.65
C SER A 145 1.77 11.53 -10.12
N LEU A 146 0.56 11.50 -9.54
CA LEU A 146 0.36 11.55 -8.10
C LEU A 146 0.17 10.14 -7.51
N GLY A 147 0.58 9.98 -6.25
CA GLY A 147 0.35 8.77 -5.49
C GLY A 147 0.16 9.06 -3.99
N PRO A 148 -0.64 8.26 -3.29
CA PRO A 148 -0.86 8.43 -1.86
C PRO A 148 0.33 7.93 -1.04
N ASN A 149 0.50 8.48 0.17
CA ASN A 149 1.26 7.81 1.22
C ASN A 149 0.39 6.74 1.91
N VAL A 150 0.93 6.10 2.94
CA VAL A 150 0.27 5.03 3.68
C VAL A 150 -1.04 5.49 4.36
N LEU A 151 -1.13 6.73 4.84
CA LEU A 151 -2.33 7.27 5.50
C LEU A 151 -3.45 7.67 4.52
N LEU A 152 -3.10 8.07 3.30
CA LEU A 152 -4.08 8.38 2.26
C LEU A 152 -4.56 7.13 1.52
N ARG A 153 -3.79 6.04 1.52
CA ARG A 153 -4.12 4.84 0.74
C ARG A 153 -5.50 4.26 1.07
N PRO A 154 -5.91 4.04 2.33
CA PRO A 154 -7.25 3.52 2.64
C PRO A 154 -8.39 4.43 2.16
N ILE A 155 -8.17 5.76 2.18
CA ILE A 155 -9.14 6.74 1.71
C ILE A 155 -9.25 6.71 0.18
N VAL A 156 -8.11 6.57 -0.52
CA VAL A 156 -8.07 6.38 -1.98
C VAL A 156 -8.78 5.10 -2.38
N GLU A 157 -8.50 3.99 -1.71
CA GLU A 157 -9.16 2.71 -1.95
C GLU A 157 -10.67 2.81 -1.76
N ARG A 158 -11.12 3.47 -0.69
CA ARG A 158 -12.54 3.76 -0.44
C ARG A 158 -13.19 4.57 -1.55
N GLN A 159 -12.46 5.48 -2.18
CA GLN A 159 -12.96 6.34 -3.27
C GLN A 159 -13.06 5.61 -4.60
N ILE A 160 -12.09 4.72 -4.89
CA ILE A 160 -12.03 3.98 -6.17
C ILE A 160 -12.92 2.74 -6.11
N LEU A 161 -12.86 2.03 -5.01
CA LEU A 161 -13.67 0.86 -4.70
C LEU A 161 -14.66 1.25 -3.59
N PRO A 162 -15.93 0.83 -3.64
CA PRO A 162 -16.90 1.11 -2.59
C PRO A 162 -16.59 0.29 -1.32
N THR A 163 -15.35 0.39 -0.83
CA THR A 163 -14.83 -0.36 0.31
C THR A 163 -15.51 0.06 1.60
N VAL A 164 -16.24 -0.84 2.23
CA VAL A 164 -16.90 -0.60 3.52
C VAL A 164 -15.95 -0.86 4.68
N ALA A 165 -15.21 -1.96 4.61
CA ALA A 165 -14.28 -2.39 5.64
C ALA A 165 -12.87 -2.61 5.06
N TYR A 166 -11.87 -2.32 5.86
CA TYR A 166 -10.46 -2.54 5.59
C TYR A 166 -9.91 -3.53 6.61
N VAL A 167 -9.59 -4.74 6.18
CA VAL A 167 -9.01 -5.76 7.04
C VAL A 167 -7.54 -5.44 7.27
N ALA A 168 -7.22 -5.00 8.48
CA ALA A 168 -5.93 -4.42 8.84
C ALA A 168 -5.08 -5.37 9.69
N GLY A 169 -3.81 -5.52 9.36
CA GLY A 169 -2.82 -6.09 10.27
C GLY A 169 -2.58 -5.17 11.48
N PRO A 170 -1.89 -5.65 12.54
CA PRO A 170 -1.70 -4.86 13.78
C PRO A 170 -1.11 -3.47 13.54
N GLY A 171 -0.05 -3.35 12.72
CA GLY A 171 0.56 -2.08 12.38
C GLY A 171 -0.35 -1.19 11.54
N GLU A 172 -1.14 -1.79 10.64
CA GLU A 172 -2.12 -1.04 9.86
C GLU A 172 -3.25 -0.54 10.73
N TYR A 173 -3.79 -1.38 11.60
CA TYR A 173 -4.84 -1.01 12.55
C TYR A 173 -4.40 0.16 13.44
N ALA A 174 -3.15 0.15 13.91
CA ALA A 174 -2.60 1.20 14.76
C ALA A 174 -2.59 2.58 14.07
N TYR A 175 -2.30 2.68 12.76
CA TYR A 175 -2.30 3.98 12.09
C TYR A 175 -3.70 4.46 11.66
N PHE A 176 -4.76 3.66 11.80
CA PHE A 176 -6.11 4.11 11.44
C PHE A 176 -6.61 5.29 12.28
N ALA A 177 -6.09 5.48 13.49
CA ALA A 177 -6.33 6.70 14.27
C ALA A 177 -5.84 7.97 13.52
N GLN A 178 -4.70 7.87 12.82
CA GLN A 178 -4.16 8.94 11.97
C GLN A 178 -4.94 9.05 10.65
N VAL A 179 -5.35 7.94 10.03
CA VAL A 179 -6.24 7.94 8.85
C VAL A 179 -7.54 8.68 9.14
N SER A 180 -8.12 8.49 10.34
CA SER A 180 -9.34 9.19 10.75
C SER A 180 -9.16 10.70 10.79
N ALA A 181 -8.02 11.20 11.29
CA ALA A 181 -7.72 12.63 11.30
C ALA A 181 -7.60 13.19 9.87
N VAL A 182 -6.96 12.45 8.96
CA VAL A 182 -6.85 12.83 7.55
C VAL A 182 -8.22 12.88 6.87
N ALA A 183 -9.06 11.84 7.06
CA ALA A 183 -10.38 11.77 6.47
C ALA A 183 -11.29 12.91 6.95
N GLN A 184 -11.24 13.24 8.24
CA GLN A 184 -11.96 14.37 8.84
C GLN A 184 -11.49 15.72 8.27
N ALA A 185 -10.16 15.94 8.21
CA ALA A 185 -9.59 17.17 7.64
C ALA A 185 -9.95 17.37 6.16
N MET A 186 -10.17 16.28 5.43
CA MET A 186 -10.62 16.30 4.04
C MET A 186 -12.14 16.28 3.88
N ALA A 187 -12.92 16.10 4.94
CA ALA A 187 -14.37 15.86 4.90
C ALA A 187 -14.74 14.74 3.89
N VAL A 188 -14.10 13.59 3.99
CA VAL A 188 -14.34 12.40 3.16
C VAL A 188 -14.60 11.17 4.02
N PRO A 189 -15.37 10.17 3.54
CA PRO A 189 -15.55 8.93 4.24
C PRO A 189 -14.25 8.12 4.25
N GLN A 190 -14.06 7.33 5.31
CA GLN A 190 -13.01 6.30 5.42
C GLN A 190 -13.65 4.92 5.56
N PRO A 191 -12.94 3.83 5.22
CA PRO A 191 -13.41 2.49 5.52
C PRO A 191 -13.33 2.22 7.03
N LEU A 192 -14.16 1.30 7.52
CA LEU A 192 -14.06 0.77 8.88
C LEU A 192 -12.82 -0.12 8.97
N ALA A 193 -11.93 0.14 9.91
CA ALA A 193 -10.81 -0.75 10.18
C ALA A 193 -11.30 -1.98 10.95
N VAL A 194 -11.02 -3.16 10.43
CA VAL A 194 -11.33 -4.45 11.06
C VAL A 194 -10.01 -5.19 11.30
N PRO A 195 -9.72 -5.63 12.53
CA PRO A 195 -8.50 -6.38 12.80
C PRO A 195 -8.48 -7.68 11.97
N ARG A 196 -7.34 -7.92 11.32
CA ARG A 196 -7.10 -9.21 10.65
C ARG A 196 -7.04 -10.31 11.70
N TRP A 197 -7.73 -11.41 11.44
CA TRP A 197 -7.52 -12.61 12.22
C TRP A 197 -6.03 -13.04 12.14
N SER A 198 -5.47 -13.43 13.28
CA SER A 198 -4.09 -13.91 13.38
C SER A 198 -4.08 -15.21 14.18
N GLY A 199 -3.35 -16.19 13.67
CA GLY A 199 -3.19 -17.49 14.33
C GLY A 199 -1.83 -18.07 14.00
N THR A 200 -1.33 -18.92 14.87
CA THR A 200 -0.14 -19.74 14.65
C THR A 200 -0.60 -21.17 14.42
N VAL A 201 -0.21 -21.75 13.29
CA VAL A 201 -0.39 -23.17 13.07
C VAL A 201 0.69 -23.90 13.85
N VAL A 202 0.28 -24.68 14.83
CA VAL A 202 1.18 -25.57 15.58
C VAL A 202 0.90 -26.98 15.11
N GLU A 203 1.83 -27.57 14.39
CA GLU A 203 1.75 -28.97 13.97
C GLU A 203 1.98 -29.87 15.18
N ALA A 204 1.30 -31.02 15.18
CA ALA A 204 1.60 -32.06 16.18
C ALA A 204 3.07 -32.47 16.05
N PRO A 205 3.79 -32.68 17.16
CA PRO A 205 5.17 -33.15 17.10
C PRO A 205 5.20 -34.43 16.28
N VAL A 206 6.08 -34.47 15.28
CA VAL A 206 6.36 -35.70 14.53
C VAL A 206 6.97 -36.67 15.52
N ALA A 207 6.27 -37.78 15.80
CA ALA A 207 6.70 -38.82 16.72
C ALA A 207 7.86 -39.63 16.14
#